data_f8793cd2adaf19459bfbb14f903aeeca
#
_entry.id   f8793cd2adaf19459bfbb14f903aeeca
#
_cell.length_a   1.000
_cell.length_b   1.000
_cell.length_c   1.000
_cell.angle_alpha   90.00
_cell.angle_beta   90.00
_cell.angle_gamma   90.00
#
_symmetry.space_group_name_H-M   'P 1'
#
loop_
_entity.id
_entity.type
_entity.pdbx_description
1 polymer ?
#
loop_
_entity_poly.entity_id
_entity_poly.type
_entity_poly.pdbx_seq_one_letter_code
_entity_poly.pdbx_strand_id
1 'polypeptide(L)'
;MLRTIAKLLFLALLVVAGVAGLMFQRRDTTVAQLSDARQKNEQLKQVVQRLEAERRVADVIVTGQKAEGGVQMTTLLFVEYARDGSTLPARRFTIDGNVAHVDAVVVKFDRDFVQDNDPLRGHSLALFTRLYGENQPPEKGFRIDTPGEIPDVYRSPDPYASDFERELWSNFWKLADDEAYRKSRGVRVAQGEGVWVPFHPDKLYTLTLDSDGGLNITSSPLKGIYREALKREPTL
;
A
#
# COMPACT_ATOMS: atom_id res chain seq x y z
N MET A 1 49.77 11.28 65.53
CA MET A 1 48.51 10.54 65.23
C MET A 1 47.44 11.34 64.54
N LEU A 2 47.02 12.52 65.00
CA LEU A 2 45.93 13.30 64.39
C LEU A 2 46.16 13.67 62.95
N ARG A 3 47.40 14.06 62.56
CA ARG A 3 47.76 14.44 61.17
C ARG A 3 47.76 13.24 60.19
N THR A 4 48.05 12.05 60.64
CA THR A 4 48.01 10.84 59.84
C THR A 4 46.57 10.39 59.57
N ILE A 5 45.70 10.50 60.57
CA ILE A 5 44.25 10.20 60.42
C ILE A 5 43.60 11.19 59.47
N ALA A 6 43.92 12.50 59.55
CA ALA A 6 43.42 13.51 58.65
C ALA A 6 43.82 13.27 57.18
N LYS A 7 45.07 12.80 56.94
CA LYS A 7 45.51 12.43 55.56
C LYS A 7 44.80 11.22 55.01
N LEU A 8 44.54 10.20 55.84
CA LEU A 8 43.81 9.01 55.45
C LEU A 8 42.32 9.31 55.13
N LEU A 9 41.68 10.18 55.93
CA LEU A 9 40.32 10.64 55.65
C LEU A 9 40.23 11.45 54.36
N PHE A 10 41.21 12.33 54.10
CA PHE A 10 41.27 13.10 52.87
C PHE A 10 41.44 12.21 51.63
N LEU A 11 42.32 11.19 51.75
CA LEU A 11 42.54 10.22 50.68
C LEU A 11 41.27 9.40 50.38
N ALA A 12 40.58 8.95 51.43
CA ALA A 12 39.32 8.24 51.34
C ALA A 12 38.24 9.12 50.65
N LEU A 13 38.18 10.39 51.00
CA LEU A 13 37.22 11.34 50.36
C LEU A 13 37.51 11.52 48.88
N LEU A 14 38.78 11.60 48.48
CA LEU A 14 39.17 11.71 47.06
C LEU A 14 38.79 10.43 46.28
N VAL A 15 38.96 9.26 46.87
CA VAL A 15 38.57 7.98 46.25
C VAL A 15 37.04 7.92 46.07
N VAL A 16 36.28 8.32 47.07
CA VAL A 16 34.82 8.33 47.01
C VAL A 16 34.33 9.34 45.96
N ALA A 17 34.92 10.54 45.93
CA ALA A 17 34.61 11.56 44.90
C ALA A 17 34.95 11.06 43.48
N GLY A 18 36.08 10.38 43.30
CA GLY A 18 36.46 9.78 42.01
C GLY A 18 35.49 8.69 41.55
N VAL A 19 35.11 7.79 42.46
CA VAL A 19 34.13 6.72 42.17
C VAL A 19 32.75 7.30 41.86
N ALA A 20 32.31 8.30 42.63
CA ALA A 20 31.06 8.99 42.39
C ALA A 20 31.04 9.70 41.00
N GLY A 21 32.16 10.36 40.64
CA GLY A 21 32.31 11.01 39.31
C GLY A 21 32.25 9.99 38.16
N LEU A 22 32.93 8.86 38.31
CA LEU A 22 32.89 7.77 37.32
C LEU A 22 31.47 7.14 37.21
N MET A 23 30.78 6.98 38.33
CA MET A 23 29.40 6.50 38.30
C MET A 23 28.42 7.48 37.64
N PHE A 24 28.60 8.77 37.88
CA PHE A 24 27.81 9.81 37.25
C PHE A 24 28.04 9.86 35.74
N GLN A 25 29.26 9.83 35.30
CA GLN A 25 29.63 9.79 33.90
C GLN A 25 29.11 8.52 33.16
N ARG A 26 29.13 7.37 33.83
CA ARG A 26 28.52 6.14 33.29
C ARG A 26 26.99 6.23 33.18
N ARG A 27 26.33 6.86 34.14
CA ARG A 27 24.88 7.07 34.10
C ARG A 27 24.46 7.94 32.90
N ASP A 28 25.17 9.03 32.64
CA ASP A 28 24.85 9.93 31.53
C ASP A 28 25.05 9.23 30.18
N THR A 29 26.10 8.46 30.02
CA THR A 29 26.34 7.68 28.78
C THR A 29 25.26 6.59 28.60
N THR A 30 24.84 5.92 29.67
CA THR A 30 23.81 4.87 29.61
C THR A 30 22.44 5.46 29.27
N VAL A 31 22.08 6.62 29.84
CA VAL A 31 20.82 7.31 29.55
C VAL A 31 20.80 7.81 28.10
N ALA A 32 21.92 8.37 27.63
CA ALA A 32 22.05 8.81 26.23
C ALA A 32 21.92 7.61 25.26
N GLN A 33 22.59 6.50 25.54
CA GLN A 33 22.47 5.28 24.72
C GLN A 33 21.05 4.70 24.74
N LEU A 34 20.37 4.72 25.89
CA LEU A 34 19.00 4.26 26.00
C LEU A 34 18.02 5.14 25.22
N SER A 35 18.22 6.47 25.27
CA SER A 35 17.40 7.40 24.49
C SER A 35 17.59 7.21 22.98
N ASP A 36 18.84 7.03 22.54
CA ASP A 36 19.19 6.78 21.14
C ASP A 36 18.62 5.44 20.64
N ALA A 37 18.74 4.39 21.45
CA ALA A 37 18.15 3.09 21.16
C ALA A 37 16.61 3.14 21.09
N ARG A 38 15.96 3.91 21.96
CA ARG A 38 14.49 4.13 21.89
C ARG A 38 14.09 4.88 20.63
N GLN A 39 14.81 5.94 20.28
CA GLN A 39 14.54 6.71 19.08
C GLN A 39 14.70 5.84 17.83
N LYS A 40 15.77 5.05 17.73
CA LYS A 40 15.96 4.08 16.65
C LYS A 40 14.85 3.04 16.58
N ASN A 41 14.41 2.53 17.75
CA ASN A 41 13.33 1.55 17.80
C ASN A 41 12.01 2.14 17.30
N GLU A 42 11.68 3.39 17.66
CA GLU A 42 10.48 4.07 17.14
C GLU A 42 10.59 4.34 15.63
N GLN A 43 11.76 4.74 15.13
CA GLN A 43 11.99 4.87 13.70
C GLN A 43 11.80 3.54 12.96
N LEU A 44 12.38 2.44 13.50
CA LEU A 44 12.21 1.12 12.93
C LEU A 44 10.75 0.66 12.93
N LYS A 45 10.00 0.92 14.00
CA LYS A 45 8.56 0.61 14.05
C LYS A 45 7.77 1.35 12.98
N GLN A 46 8.07 2.64 12.76
CA GLN A 46 7.42 3.42 11.70
C GLN A 46 7.76 2.89 10.31
N VAL A 47 8.99 2.44 10.09
CA VAL A 47 9.41 1.81 8.83
C VAL A 47 8.66 0.49 8.64
N VAL A 48 8.60 -0.36 9.67
CA VAL A 48 7.86 -1.64 9.60
C VAL A 48 6.38 -1.38 9.31
N GLN A 49 5.75 -0.44 9.99
CA GLN A 49 4.35 -0.08 9.74
C GLN A 49 4.12 0.40 8.29
N ARG A 50 5.06 1.15 7.71
CA ARG A 50 4.98 1.58 6.30
C ARG A 50 5.17 0.41 5.32
N LEU A 51 6.07 -0.52 5.63
CA LEU A 51 6.29 -1.72 4.82
C LEU A 51 5.08 -2.68 4.85
N GLU A 52 4.36 -2.72 5.96
CA GLU A 52 3.16 -3.54 6.16
C GLU A 52 1.86 -2.78 5.84
N ALA A 53 1.94 -1.50 5.49
CA ALA A 53 0.76 -0.69 5.21
C ALA A 53 0.00 -1.25 4.01
N GLU A 54 -1.26 -1.58 4.23
CA GLU A 54 -2.22 -1.97 3.21
C GLU A 54 -2.97 -0.72 2.74
N ARG A 55 -3.00 -0.50 1.43
CA ARG A 55 -3.74 0.61 0.84
C ARG A 55 -4.96 0.10 0.10
N ARG A 56 -6.12 0.65 0.42
CA ARG A 56 -7.34 0.45 -0.35
C ARG A 56 -7.17 1.08 -1.73
N VAL A 57 -7.40 0.32 -2.78
CA VAL A 57 -7.22 0.78 -4.16
C VAL A 57 -8.51 0.80 -4.95
N ALA A 58 -9.49 -0.06 -4.63
CA ALA A 58 -10.81 -0.02 -5.26
C ALA A 58 -11.88 -0.66 -4.36
N ASP A 59 -13.13 -0.27 -4.60
CA ASP A 59 -14.33 -0.93 -4.09
C ASP A 59 -15.17 -1.46 -5.22
N VAL A 60 -15.81 -2.60 -4.98
CA VAL A 60 -16.73 -3.21 -5.92
C VAL A 60 -18.00 -3.62 -5.20
N ILE A 61 -19.15 -3.26 -5.78
CA ILE A 61 -20.45 -3.72 -5.31
C ILE A 61 -21.27 -4.29 -6.46
N VAL A 62 -22.14 -5.24 -6.17
CA VAL A 62 -23.11 -5.76 -7.14
C VAL A 62 -24.31 -4.84 -7.18
N THR A 63 -24.62 -4.31 -8.35
CA THR A 63 -25.81 -3.46 -8.56
C THR A 63 -26.97 -4.21 -9.19
N GLY A 64 -26.72 -5.38 -9.78
CA GLY A 64 -27.75 -6.24 -10.34
C GLY A 64 -27.24 -7.63 -10.67
N GLN A 65 -28.11 -8.60 -10.56
CA GLN A 65 -27.88 -9.96 -11.06
C GLN A 65 -29.14 -10.45 -11.77
N LYS A 66 -28.99 -10.97 -12.98
CA LYS A 66 -30.09 -11.52 -13.77
C LYS A 66 -29.61 -12.76 -14.53
N ALA A 67 -30.52 -13.69 -14.77
CA ALA A 67 -30.28 -14.80 -15.70
C ALA A 67 -30.76 -14.35 -17.11
N GLU A 68 -29.88 -14.43 -18.09
CA GLU A 68 -30.17 -14.13 -19.48
C GLU A 68 -29.68 -15.26 -20.39
N GLY A 69 -30.59 -15.85 -21.14
CA GLY A 69 -30.25 -17.00 -21.99
C GLY A 69 -29.69 -18.22 -21.24
N GLY A 70 -30.00 -18.40 -19.96
CA GLY A 70 -29.47 -19.46 -19.09
C GLY A 70 -28.10 -19.18 -18.49
N VAL A 71 -27.52 -18.01 -18.76
CA VAL A 71 -26.25 -17.54 -18.19
C VAL A 71 -26.56 -16.50 -17.10
N GLN A 72 -25.90 -16.63 -15.96
CA GLN A 72 -25.95 -15.63 -14.89
C GLN A 72 -25.13 -14.40 -15.34
N MET A 73 -25.79 -13.24 -15.37
CA MET A 73 -25.14 -11.94 -15.63
C MET A 73 -25.07 -11.16 -14.34
N THR A 74 -23.88 -10.64 -14.00
CA THR A 74 -23.67 -9.82 -12.81
C THR A 74 -23.17 -8.44 -13.20
N THR A 75 -23.90 -7.40 -12.76
CA THR A 75 -23.50 -6.00 -12.95
C THR A 75 -22.79 -5.49 -11.71
N LEU A 76 -21.58 -5.02 -11.92
CA LEU A 76 -20.66 -4.51 -10.90
C LEU A 76 -20.51 -3.00 -11.05
N LEU A 77 -20.51 -2.29 -9.93
CA LEU A 77 -20.03 -0.92 -9.82
C LEU A 77 -18.65 -0.94 -9.22
N PHE A 78 -17.66 -0.44 -9.97
CA PHE A 78 -16.24 -0.42 -9.61
C PHE A 78 -15.83 1.03 -9.35
N VAL A 79 -15.27 1.32 -8.17
CA VAL A 79 -14.84 2.64 -7.74
C VAL A 79 -13.40 2.59 -7.30
N GLU A 80 -12.52 3.30 -7.98
CA GLU A 80 -11.11 3.40 -7.60
C GLU A 80 -10.85 4.57 -6.67
N TYR A 81 -9.77 4.45 -5.91
CA TYR A 81 -9.28 5.48 -4.99
C TYR A 81 -7.97 6.06 -5.50
N ALA A 82 -7.93 7.38 -5.64
CA ALA A 82 -6.70 8.11 -5.89
C ALA A 82 -5.77 8.06 -4.66
N ARG A 83 -4.54 8.54 -4.82
CA ARG A 83 -3.53 8.53 -3.75
C ARG A 83 -3.94 9.31 -2.50
N ASP A 84 -4.70 10.39 -2.68
CA ASP A 84 -5.21 11.23 -1.61
C ASP A 84 -6.44 10.65 -0.90
N GLY A 85 -6.89 9.46 -1.33
CA GLY A 85 -8.08 8.79 -0.82
C GLY A 85 -9.39 9.27 -1.43
N SER A 86 -9.36 10.23 -2.37
CA SER A 86 -10.54 10.63 -3.13
C SER A 86 -10.99 9.51 -4.07
N THR A 87 -12.28 9.47 -4.39
CA THR A 87 -12.85 8.48 -5.30
C THR A 87 -12.85 9.00 -6.73
N LEU A 88 -12.50 8.13 -7.67
CA LEU A 88 -12.72 8.38 -9.09
C LEU A 88 -14.19 8.13 -9.47
N PRO A 89 -14.63 8.61 -10.64
CA PRO A 89 -15.94 8.28 -11.16
C PRO A 89 -16.17 6.77 -11.22
N ALA A 90 -17.31 6.33 -10.69
CA ALA A 90 -17.67 4.92 -10.69
C ALA A 90 -17.83 4.39 -12.11
N ARG A 91 -17.29 3.21 -12.37
CA ARG A 91 -17.44 2.50 -13.65
C ARG A 91 -18.34 1.29 -13.46
N ARG A 92 -19.18 1.02 -14.47
CA ARG A 92 -20.14 -0.09 -14.43
C ARG A 92 -19.71 -1.15 -15.43
N PHE A 93 -19.65 -2.42 -14.96
CA PHE A 93 -19.28 -3.57 -15.77
C PHE A 93 -20.34 -4.67 -15.62
N THR A 94 -20.70 -5.32 -16.70
CA THR A 94 -21.58 -6.49 -16.68
C THR A 94 -20.79 -7.71 -17.15
N ILE A 95 -20.62 -8.69 -16.26
CA ILE A 95 -19.82 -9.89 -16.49
C ILE A 95 -20.72 -11.11 -16.65
N ASP A 96 -20.20 -12.13 -17.35
CA ASP A 96 -20.84 -13.44 -17.45
C ASP A 96 -20.44 -14.31 -16.26
N GLY A 97 -21.43 -14.69 -15.46
CA GLY A 97 -21.22 -15.42 -14.21
C GLY A 97 -21.36 -14.56 -12.98
N ASN A 98 -20.97 -15.11 -11.83
CA ASN A 98 -20.97 -14.42 -10.56
C ASN A 98 -19.57 -14.31 -9.93
N VAL A 99 -18.56 -14.96 -10.50
CA VAL A 99 -17.16 -14.81 -10.12
C VAL A 99 -16.52 -13.79 -11.05
N ALA A 100 -16.03 -12.70 -10.48
CA ALA A 100 -15.24 -11.73 -11.22
C ALA A 100 -13.77 -11.94 -10.96
N HIS A 101 -12.99 -11.87 -12.02
CA HIS A 101 -11.54 -11.80 -12.03
C HIS A 101 -11.12 -10.36 -12.25
N VAL A 102 -10.20 -9.88 -11.41
CA VAL A 102 -9.58 -8.55 -11.56
C VAL A 102 -8.08 -8.77 -11.70
N ASP A 103 -7.57 -8.50 -12.89
CA ASP A 103 -6.15 -8.62 -13.20
C ASP A 103 -5.47 -7.25 -13.09
N ALA A 104 -4.26 -7.24 -12.55
CA ALA A 104 -3.43 -6.05 -12.43
C ALA A 104 -1.96 -6.37 -12.73
N VAL A 105 -1.19 -5.36 -13.09
CA VAL A 105 0.27 -5.39 -12.97
C VAL A 105 0.64 -4.66 -11.70
N VAL A 106 1.33 -5.34 -10.80
CA VAL A 106 1.81 -4.78 -9.54
C VAL A 106 3.29 -4.50 -9.64
N VAL A 107 3.68 -3.27 -9.28
CA VAL A 107 5.08 -2.81 -9.23
C VAL A 107 5.46 -2.53 -7.79
N LYS A 108 6.55 -3.14 -7.34
CA LYS A 108 7.14 -2.96 -6.01
C LYS A 108 8.51 -2.34 -6.17
N PHE A 109 8.73 -1.19 -5.55
CA PHE A 109 10.01 -0.51 -5.56
C PHE A 109 10.99 -1.08 -4.53
N ASP A 110 12.24 -0.67 -4.61
CA ASP A 110 13.25 -1.02 -3.63
C ASP A 110 12.86 -0.47 -2.25
N ARG A 111 13.19 -1.23 -1.20
CA ARG A 111 12.78 -0.90 0.17
C ARG A 111 13.32 0.43 0.67
N ASP A 112 14.44 0.88 0.14
CA ASP A 112 15.03 2.17 0.50
C ASP A 112 14.06 3.32 0.21
N PHE A 113 13.33 3.28 -0.91
CA PHE A 113 12.31 4.29 -1.22
C PHE A 113 11.13 4.29 -0.25
N VAL A 114 10.76 3.10 0.28
CA VAL A 114 9.71 2.99 1.31
C VAL A 114 10.21 3.58 2.64
N GLN A 115 11.47 3.32 3.00
CA GLN A 115 12.09 3.87 4.20
C GLN A 115 12.21 5.39 4.15
N ASP A 116 12.61 5.93 2.99
CA ASP A 116 12.78 7.36 2.75
C ASP A 116 11.45 8.10 2.53
N ASN A 117 10.32 7.36 2.49
CA ASN A 117 8.99 7.89 2.22
C ASN A 117 8.94 8.67 0.88
N ASP A 118 9.55 8.09 -0.17
CA ASP A 118 9.51 8.68 -1.52
C ASP A 118 8.05 8.86 -1.98
N PRO A 119 7.66 10.02 -2.49
CA PRO A 119 6.26 10.31 -2.80
C PRO A 119 5.63 9.36 -3.83
N LEU A 120 6.43 8.84 -4.79
CA LEU A 120 5.97 7.92 -5.81
C LEU A 120 6.35 6.47 -5.50
N ARG A 121 7.60 6.23 -5.13
CA ARG A 121 8.21 4.90 -4.99
C ARG A 121 8.13 4.35 -3.57
N GLY A 122 7.67 5.15 -2.61
CA GLY A 122 7.46 4.71 -1.22
C GLY A 122 6.31 3.72 -1.03
N HIS A 123 5.55 3.39 -2.09
CA HIS A 123 4.43 2.45 -2.08
C HIS A 123 4.43 1.60 -3.34
N SER A 124 3.85 0.42 -3.27
CA SER A 124 3.55 -0.37 -4.46
C SER A 124 2.52 0.35 -5.35
N LEU A 125 2.60 0.10 -6.65
CA LEU A 125 1.65 0.59 -7.64
C LEU A 125 0.89 -0.59 -8.23
N ALA A 126 -0.42 -0.46 -8.41
CA ALA A 126 -1.25 -1.40 -9.14
C ALA A 126 -1.84 -0.71 -10.37
N LEU A 127 -1.65 -1.33 -11.52
CA LEU A 127 -2.28 -0.96 -12.78
C LEU A 127 -3.31 -2.04 -13.09
N PHE A 128 -4.58 -1.72 -12.97
CA PHE A 128 -5.64 -2.66 -13.30
C PHE A 128 -5.71 -2.85 -14.81
N THR A 129 -5.53 -4.08 -15.25
CA THR A 129 -5.50 -4.39 -16.69
C THR A 129 -6.87 -4.79 -17.19
N ARG A 130 -7.54 -5.69 -16.48
CA ARG A 130 -8.79 -6.31 -16.90
C ARG A 130 -9.72 -6.67 -15.76
N LEU A 131 -11.02 -6.65 -16.08
CA LEU A 131 -12.09 -7.24 -15.27
C LEU A 131 -12.94 -8.14 -16.18
N TYR A 132 -13.15 -9.40 -15.80
CA TYR A 132 -13.93 -10.36 -16.59
C TYR A 132 -14.62 -11.39 -15.69
N GLY A 133 -15.67 -12.00 -16.22
CA GLY A 133 -16.42 -13.07 -15.54
C GLY A 133 -15.83 -14.45 -15.78
N GLU A 134 -16.16 -15.41 -14.93
CA GLU A 134 -15.72 -16.81 -15.00
C GLU A 134 -16.08 -17.50 -16.33
N ASN A 135 -17.13 -17.08 -17.00
CA ASN A 135 -17.56 -17.64 -18.28
C ASN A 135 -17.04 -16.85 -19.49
N GLN A 136 -16.14 -15.90 -19.28
CA GLN A 136 -15.53 -15.08 -20.32
C GLN A 136 -14.04 -15.39 -20.45
N PRO A 137 -13.50 -15.54 -21.66
CA PRO A 137 -12.06 -15.57 -21.83
C PRO A 137 -11.46 -14.19 -21.48
N PRO A 138 -10.26 -14.14 -20.86
CA PRO A 138 -9.64 -12.88 -20.41
C PRO A 138 -9.51 -11.82 -21.51
N GLU A 139 -9.34 -12.23 -22.77
CA GLU A 139 -9.20 -11.35 -23.94
C GLU A 139 -10.47 -10.55 -24.20
N LYS A 140 -11.64 -11.07 -23.80
CA LYS A 140 -12.94 -10.40 -23.91
C LYS A 140 -13.32 -9.60 -22.67
N GLY A 141 -12.46 -9.59 -21.66
CA GLY A 141 -12.66 -8.79 -20.45
C GLY A 141 -12.63 -7.29 -20.69
N PHE A 142 -13.27 -6.57 -19.79
CA PHE A 142 -13.28 -5.10 -19.80
C PHE A 142 -11.89 -4.57 -19.43
N ARG A 143 -11.31 -3.74 -20.29
CA ARG A 143 -10.06 -3.04 -19.98
C ARG A 143 -10.33 -1.95 -18.95
N ILE A 144 -9.50 -1.88 -17.93
CA ILE A 144 -9.59 -0.88 -16.87
C ILE A 144 -8.65 0.28 -17.17
N ASP A 145 -7.34 0.02 -17.17
CA ASP A 145 -6.34 1.01 -17.51
C ASP A 145 -5.77 0.77 -18.93
N THR A 146 -5.34 1.85 -19.58
CA THR A 146 -4.76 1.80 -20.91
C THR A 146 -3.24 1.71 -20.80
N PRO A 147 -2.60 0.73 -21.46
CA PRO A 147 -1.15 0.66 -21.52
C PRO A 147 -0.51 1.93 -22.10
N GLY A 148 0.52 2.45 -21.43
CA GLY A 148 1.26 3.64 -21.86
C GLY A 148 0.65 4.97 -21.45
N GLU A 149 -0.53 4.98 -20.85
CA GLU A 149 -1.16 6.17 -20.27
C GLU A 149 -0.93 6.22 -18.75
N ILE A 150 -0.93 7.43 -18.20
CA ILE A 150 -0.94 7.61 -16.73
C ILE A 150 -2.34 7.26 -16.23
N PRO A 151 -2.50 6.23 -15.37
CA PRO A 151 -3.80 5.91 -14.81
C PRO A 151 -4.36 7.08 -14.01
N ASP A 152 -5.67 7.26 -14.06
CA ASP A 152 -6.33 8.39 -13.39
C ASP A 152 -6.04 8.47 -11.89
N VAL A 153 -5.91 7.30 -11.23
CA VAL A 153 -5.54 7.19 -9.80
C VAL A 153 -4.17 7.75 -9.46
N TYR A 154 -3.28 7.89 -10.45
CA TYR A 154 -1.91 8.39 -10.28
C TYR A 154 -1.69 9.76 -10.92
N ARG A 155 -2.72 10.34 -11.57
CA ARG A 155 -2.60 11.68 -12.12
C ARG A 155 -2.38 12.68 -11.00
N SER A 156 -1.28 13.42 -11.10
CA SER A 156 -1.03 14.57 -10.25
C SER A 156 -1.90 15.75 -10.69
N PRO A 157 -2.44 16.55 -9.76
CA PRO A 157 -3.01 17.85 -10.08
C PRO A 157 -1.98 18.82 -10.70
N ASP A 158 -0.69 18.54 -10.47
CA ASP A 158 0.40 19.29 -11.06
C ASP A 158 0.51 18.96 -12.57
N PRO A 159 0.30 19.93 -13.48
CA PRO A 159 0.46 19.72 -14.90
C PRO A 159 1.90 19.36 -15.32
N TYR A 160 2.86 19.58 -14.42
CA TYR A 160 4.27 19.22 -14.59
C TYR A 160 4.59 17.90 -13.89
N ALA A 161 3.90 16.80 -14.27
CA ALA A 161 4.35 15.47 -13.87
C ALA A 161 5.85 15.35 -14.14
N SER A 162 6.62 14.86 -13.19
CA SER A 162 8.08 14.75 -13.33
C SER A 162 8.42 13.94 -14.58
N ASP A 163 9.56 14.24 -15.23
CA ASP A 163 10.00 13.47 -16.38
C ASP A 163 10.11 11.98 -16.05
N PHE A 164 10.46 11.68 -14.79
CA PHE A 164 10.49 10.32 -14.27
C PHE A 164 9.11 9.66 -14.31
N GLU A 165 8.05 10.34 -13.87
CA GLU A 165 6.69 9.78 -13.89
C GLU A 165 6.23 9.52 -15.32
N ARG A 166 6.42 10.47 -16.22
CA ARG A 166 6.06 10.29 -17.64
C ARG A 166 6.79 9.10 -18.26
N GLU A 167 8.09 8.98 -17.99
CA GLU A 167 8.89 7.89 -18.50
C GLU A 167 8.48 6.54 -17.89
N LEU A 168 8.20 6.50 -16.57
CA LEU A 168 7.73 5.31 -15.87
C LEU A 168 6.43 4.78 -16.51
N TRP A 169 5.45 5.65 -16.70
CA TRP A 169 4.15 5.25 -17.23
C TRP A 169 4.21 4.89 -18.72
N SER A 170 4.97 5.62 -19.53
CA SER A 170 5.15 5.30 -20.95
C SER A 170 5.82 3.94 -21.18
N ASN A 171 6.66 3.51 -20.23
CA ASN A 171 7.41 2.26 -20.31
C ASN A 171 7.00 1.26 -19.23
N PHE A 172 5.82 1.44 -18.60
CA PHE A 172 5.40 0.62 -17.46
C PHE A 172 5.44 -0.88 -17.78
N TRP A 173 5.05 -1.27 -18.97
CA TRP A 173 5.05 -2.67 -19.41
C TRP A 173 6.44 -3.28 -19.56
N LYS A 174 7.45 -2.47 -19.87
CA LYS A 174 8.85 -2.92 -19.90
C LYS A 174 9.37 -3.32 -18.52
N LEU A 175 8.76 -2.81 -17.44
CA LEU A 175 9.15 -3.19 -16.08
C LEU A 175 8.93 -4.69 -15.82
N ALA A 176 7.94 -5.30 -16.45
CA ALA A 176 7.69 -6.73 -16.32
C ALA A 176 8.70 -7.57 -17.14
N ASP A 177 9.06 -7.12 -18.33
CA ASP A 177 9.78 -7.93 -19.33
C ASP A 177 11.29 -7.62 -19.37
N ASP A 178 11.73 -6.41 -18.97
CA ASP A 178 13.13 -5.97 -19.03
C ASP A 178 13.71 -5.77 -17.61
N GLU A 179 14.51 -6.74 -17.17
CA GLU A 179 15.14 -6.72 -15.85
C GLU A 179 16.14 -5.56 -15.68
N ALA A 180 16.91 -5.24 -16.72
CA ALA A 180 17.90 -4.17 -16.66
C ALA A 180 17.19 -2.80 -16.54
N TYR A 181 16.14 -2.59 -17.34
CA TYR A 181 15.32 -1.40 -17.26
C TYR A 181 14.65 -1.29 -15.88
N ARG A 182 14.03 -2.37 -15.39
CA ARG A 182 13.40 -2.45 -14.06
C ARG A 182 14.37 -2.03 -12.94
N LYS A 183 15.56 -2.62 -12.91
CA LYS A 183 16.59 -2.27 -11.91
C LYS A 183 17.05 -0.82 -12.01
N SER A 184 17.20 -0.28 -13.21
CA SER A 184 17.59 1.13 -13.40
C SER A 184 16.58 2.12 -12.86
N ARG A 185 15.32 1.69 -12.64
CA ARG A 185 14.24 2.51 -12.09
C ARG A 185 14.00 2.28 -10.59
N GLY A 186 14.82 1.46 -9.94
CA GLY A 186 14.64 1.10 -8.53
C GLY A 186 13.40 0.25 -8.30
N VAL A 187 13.02 -0.54 -9.31
CA VAL A 187 11.89 -1.47 -9.22
C VAL A 187 12.42 -2.87 -8.88
N ARG A 188 12.03 -3.38 -7.73
CA ARG A 188 12.40 -4.70 -7.25
C ARG A 188 11.61 -5.81 -7.94
N VAL A 189 10.30 -5.61 -8.07
CA VAL A 189 9.38 -6.57 -8.69
C VAL A 189 8.38 -5.84 -9.57
N ALA A 190 8.10 -6.38 -10.75
CA ALA A 190 6.94 -6.04 -11.56
C ALA A 190 6.35 -7.34 -12.10
N GLN A 191 5.10 -7.64 -11.77
CA GLN A 191 4.46 -8.91 -12.11
C GLN A 191 2.95 -8.74 -12.31
N GLY A 192 2.38 -9.64 -13.13
CA GLY A 192 0.93 -9.79 -13.21
C GLY A 192 0.41 -10.44 -11.93
N GLU A 193 -0.66 -9.89 -11.38
CA GLU A 193 -1.41 -10.46 -10.26
C GLU A 193 -2.91 -10.45 -10.60
N GLY A 194 -3.63 -11.47 -10.14
CA GLY A 194 -5.06 -11.58 -10.33
C GLY A 194 -5.74 -11.98 -9.02
N VAL A 195 -6.86 -11.36 -8.73
CA VAL A 195 -7.73 -11.73 -7.62
C VAL A 195 -9.12 -12.07 -8.14
N TRP A 196 -9.78 -13.01 -7.50
CA TRP A 196 -11.10 -13.45 -7.89
C TRP A 196 -11.90 -13.94 -6.68
N VAL A 197 -13.17 -13.64 -6.67
CA VAL A 197 -14.13 -14.11 -5.66
C VAL A 197 -15.53 -14.20 -6.27
N PRO A 198 -16.44 -15.02 -5.69
CA PRO A 198 -17.85 -14.93 -5.97
C PRO A 198 -18.43 -13.59 -5.46
N PHE A 199 -19.13 -12.87 -6.34
CA PHE A 199 -19.78 -11.60 -6.02
C PHE A 199 -21.25 -11.79 -5.64
N HIS A 200 -21.65 -11.22 -4.52
CA HIS A 200 -23.00 -11.27 -3.98
C HIS A 200 -23.57 -9.86 -3.75
N PRO A 201 -24.89 -9.63 -3.98
CA PRO A 201 -25.49 -8.30 -3.89
C PRO A 201 -25.40 -7.63 -2.51
N ASP A 202 -25.28 -8.42 -1.44
CA ASP A 202 -25.29 -7.93 -0.06
C ASP A 202 -23.90 -7.61 0.49
N LYS A 203 -22.87 -7.62 -0.36
CA LYS A 203 -21.48 -7.43 0.06
C LYS A 203 -20.83 -6.24 -0.63
N LEU A 204 -19.98 -5.57 0.11
CA LEU A 204 -18.96 -4.66 -0.38
C LEU A 204 -17.65 -5.45 -0.51
N TYR A 205 -17.03 -5.40 -1.66
CA TYR A 205 -15.72 -5.98 -1.91
C TYR A 205 -14.70 -4.86 -1.98
N THR A 206 -13.61 -5.02 -1.24
CA THR A 206 -12.53 -4.04 -1.20
C THR A 206 -11.26 -4.69 -1.72
N LEU A 207 -10.67 -4.08 -2.74
CA LEU A 207 -9.35 -4.42 -3.25
C LEU A 207 -8.33 -3.57 -2.50
N THR A 208 -7.30 -4.23 -2.01
CA THR A 208 -6.20 -3.60 -1.29
C THR A 208 -4.87 -4.00 -1.89
N LEU A 209 -3.89 -3.13 -1.75
CA LEU A 209 -2.53 -3.32 -2.22
C LEU A 209 -1.58 -3.14 -1.04
N ASP A 210 -0.84 -4.19 -0.72
CA ASP A 210 0.19 -4.14 0.32
C ASP A 210 1.42 -3.39 -0.19
N SER A 211 2.10 -2.66 0.70
CA SER A 211 3.32 -1.93 0.33
C SER A 211 4.45 -2.85 -0.11
N ASP A 212 4.53 -4.06 0.45
CA ASP A 212 5.52 -5.10 0.10
C ASP A 212 4.88 -6.42 -0.34
N GLY A 213 3.57 -6.48 -0.36
CA GLY A 213 2.76 -7.63 -0.71
C GLY A 213 2.16 -7.57 -2.11
N GLY A 214 1.02 -8.24 -2.26
CA GLY A 214 0.28 -8.36 -3.48
C GLY A 214 -1.05 -7.61 -3.45
N LEU A 215 -1.79 -7.81 -4.53
CA LEU A 215 -3.18 -7.41 -4.62
C LEU A 215 -4.05 -8.39 -3.85
N ASN A 216 -4.91 -7.87 -2.97
CA ASN A 216 -5.85 -8.65 -2.17
C ASN A 216 -7.29 -8.21 -2.44
N ILE A 217 -8.25 -9.12 -2.17
CA ILE A 217 -9.67 -8.79 -2.18
C ILE A 217 -10.33 -9.35 -0.91
N THR A 218 -11.01 -8.47 -0.20
CA THR A 218 -11.77 -8.82 1.01
C THR A 218 -13.24 -8.47 0.83
N SER A 219 -14.12 -9.05 1.62
CA SER A 219 -15.53 -8.72 1.56
C SER A 219 -16.11 -8.44 2.94
N SER A 220 -17.03 -7.48 3.00
CA SER A 220 -17.79 -7.13 4.20
C SER A 220 -19.28 -6.96 3.87
N PRO A 221 -20.19 -7.08 4.85
CA PRO A 221 -21.59 -6.79 4.61
C PRO A 221 -21.81 -5.37 4.10
N LEU A 222 -22.61 -5.21 3.04
CA LEU A 222 -22.98 -3.89 2.53
C LEU A 222 -23.83 -3.15 3.57
N LYS A 223 -23.39 -1.94 3.96
CA LYS A 223 -24.13 -1.12 4.93
C LYS A 223 -25.49 -0.72 4.38
N GLY A 224 -26.51 -0.66 5.27
CA GLY A 224 -27.89 -0.38 4.90
C GLY A 224 -28.09 0.87 4.05
N ILE A 225 -27.33 1.94 4.34
CA ILE A 225 -27.40 3.21 3.57
C ILE A 225 -27.04 3.02 2.08
N TYR A 226 -26.04 2.20 1.77
CA TYR A 226 -25.67 1.89 0.38
C TYR A 226 -26.72 1.01 -0.29
N ARG A 227 -27.28 0.06 0.47
CA ARG A 227 -28.35 -0.81 -0.02
C ARG A 227 -29.61 -0.04 -0.38
N GLU A 228 -29.97 0.96 0.42
CA GLU A 228 -31.09 1.86 0.12
C GLU A 228 -30.81 2.78 -1.07
N ALA A 229 -29.58 3.27 -1.20
CA ALA A 229 -29.18 4.08 -2.36
C ALA A 229 -29.29 3.28 -3.67
N LEU A 230 -28.79 2.04 -3.69
CA LEU A 230 -28.88 1.15 -4.86
C LEU A 230 -30.31 0.83 -5.29
N LYS A 231 -31.25 0.73 -4.35
CA LYS A 231 -32.68 0.51 -4.67
C LYS A 231 -33.35 1.71 -5.32
N ARG A 232 -32.80 2.92 -5.12
CA ARG A 232 -33.36 4.18 -5.65
C ARG A 232 -32.82 4.55 -7.02
N GLU A 233 -31.70 3.97 -7.46
CA GLU A 233 -31.24 4.15 -8.83
C GLU A 233 -32.18 3.35 -9.75
N PRO A 234 -32.83 4.00 -10.75
CA PRO A 234 -33.58 3.28 -11.75
C PRO A 234 -32.62 2.40 -12.53
N THR A 235 -32.99 1.12 -12.66
CA THR A 235 -32.30 0.19 -13.57
C THR A 235 -32.41 0.76 -14.99
N LEU A 236 -31.38 1.42 -15.48
CA LEU A 236 -31.25 1.88 -16.88
C LEU A 236 -30.92 0.69 -17.77
#